data_40b923a37554987db28be3b3ee5e641c
#
_entry.id   40b923a37554987db28be3b3ee5e641c
#
_cell.length_a   1.000
_cell.length_b   1.000
_cell.length_c   1.000
_cell.angle_alpha   90.00
_cell.angle_beta   90.00
_cell.angle_gamma   90.00
#
_symmetry.space_group_name_H-M   'P 1'
#
loop_
_entity.id
_entity.type
_entity.pdbx_description
1 polymer ?
#
loop_
_entity_poly.entity_id
_entity_poly.type
_entity_poly.pdbx_seq_one_letter_code
_entity_poly.pdbx_strand_id
1 'polypeptide(L)'
;MQIAPRLPCKSGAVSITTPRVFDFNLLLTNIFGRNSKSVPRRSAKPVDRHTITVCRPAGGTVDRRLLMNATLPAHLLAMERRAVPAEMIAALKIRFAERCSTAQAVREQHGRDESPFEVAPPDAVVFAESTEEVAEVLVLADRYAVPVIAFGVGSSLEGHLLAVQGGISIDVSRMNRVLRINDEDLTVTVQPGVTRNQLNNEIRHTGLFFPIDPGADASLGGMAATRASGTNAVRYGTMRENVLALQVVTATGEVIRTGTRAKKSSAGYDLTRLMVGSEGTLGIITEVTVKLYPQPESVSAAICHFPSIDAAVKTTIQIIQLGVPIARCELLDANAVRAVNLHDKLSLREAPMLLMEFHGSAASVAEQAQVVQDVAREHGGENFEWATTPEERTRLWTARHRAYFAGMSSHPGCRTVTTDTCVPISRLAECIDLAVREADEAGLPYYIVGHVGDGNFHIAYLIDPAKPEQRETAERLNEQLVHHALKLEGTCTGEHGIGLHKQGFLIDETGLATVQMMRVLKRALDPKNILNPGKIFAL
;
A
#
# COMPACT_ATOMS: atom_id res chain seq x y z
N MET A 1 34.21 -44.48 27.48
CA MET A 1 35.03 -44.21 28.69
C MET A 1 34.64 -42.81 29.12
N GLN A 2 33.97 -42.64 30.01
CA GLN A 2 33.56 -42.52 31.36
C GLN A 2 32.32 -41.64 31.47
N ILE A 3 31.30 -42.26 32.05
CA ILE A 3 30.01 -41.69 32.45
C ILE A 3 30.23 -40.95 33.79
N ALA A 4 29.66 -39.81 34.00
CA ALA A 4 29.49 -39.19 35.31
C ALA A 4 28.04 -38.64 35.48
N PRO A 5 27.49 -38.54 36.73
CA PRO A 5 26.17 -39.05 37.03
C PRO A 5 25.09 -37.95 37.17
N ARG A 6 23.83 -38.39 37.06
CA ARG A 6 22.59 -37.63 37.34
C ARG A 6 22.45 -37.27 38.83
N LEU A 7 21.99 -36.05 39.11
CA LEU A 7 21.45 -35.65 40.41
C LEU A 7 19.94 -35.35 40.29
N PRO A 8 19.17 -35.51 41.37
CA PRO A 8 17.72 -35.73 41.30
C PRO A 8 16.88 -34.44 41.39
N CYS A 9 15.70 -34.47 40.75
CA CYS A 9 14.63 -33.50 40.88
C CYS A 9 14.11 -33.39 42.31
N LYS A 10 13.99 -32.17 42.83
CA LYS A 10 13.11 -31.82 43.95
C LYS A 10 11.92 -31.04 43.44
N SER A 11 10.75 -31.55 43.67
CA SER A 11 9.45 -30.92 43.47
C SER A 11 9.28 -29.79 44.47
N GLY A 12 9.01 -28.56 43.97
CA GLY A 12 8.60 -27.45 44.77
C GLY A 12 7.45 -26.74 44.07
N ALA A 13 6.26 -26.80 44.64
CA ALA A 13 5.09 -26.07 44.17
C ALA A 13 5.30 -24.56 44.30
N VAL A 14 5.16 -23.82 43.19
CA VAL A 14 5.15 -22.36 43.19
C VAL A 14 3.72 -21.87 42.95
N SER A 15 3.18 -21.24 43.97
CA SER A 15 1.92 -20.51 43.96
C SER A 15 2.04 -19.28 43.06
N ILE A 16 1.16 -19.16 42.06
CA ILE A 16 1.10 -17.97 41.18
C ILE A 16 0.12 -16.99 41.81
N THR A 17 0.66 -15.90 42.36
CA THR A 17 -0.11 -14.72 42.76
C THR A 17 -0.23 -13.77 41.55
N THR A 18 -1.45 -13.37 41.23
CA THR A 18 -1.82 -12.39 40.22
C THR A 18 -1.15 -11.02 40.44
N PRO A 19 -0.70 -10.32 39.39
CA PRO A 19 -0.15 -8.97 39.54
C PRO A 19 -1.25 -7.93 39.75
N ARG A 20 -0.98 -7.04 40.67
CA ARG A 20 -1.79 -5.87 41.03
C ARG A 20 -1.90 -4.88 39.86
N VAL A 21 -3.07 -4.34 39.68
CA VAL A 21 -3.38 -3.19 38.81
C VAL A 21 -2.47 -2.02 39.21
N PHE A 22 -1.71 -1.49 38.25
CA PHE A 22 -0.90 -0.28 38.44
C PHE A 22 -1.80 0.96 38.42
N ASP A 23 -1.76 1.72 39.51
CA ASP A 23 -2.47 2.99 39.64
C ASP A 23 -1.68 4.11 38.95
N PHE A 24 -2.26 4.66 37.89
CA PHE A 24 -1.64 5.65 36.99
C PHE A 24 -1.51 7.05 37.61
N ASN A 25 -2.02 7.25 38.84
CA ASN A 25 -2.01 8.56 39.50
C ASN A 25 -0.72 8.89 40.27
N LEU A 26 0.22 7.95 40.38
CA LEU A 26 1.44 8.18 41.15
C LEU A 26 2.64 8.72 40.35
N LEU A 27 2.53 8.76 39.01
CA LEU A 27 3.66 9.17 38.16
C LEU A 27 3.67 10.67 37.79
N LEU A 28 2.59 11.40 38.01
CA LEU A 28 2.49 12.82 37.67
C LEU A 28 2.93 13.78 38.79
N THR A 29 3.23 13.30 39.99
CA THR A 29 3.58 14.16 41.14
C THR A 29 5.06 14.52 41.25
N ASN A 30 5.94 13.94 40.43
CA ASN A 30 7.38 14.14 40.54
C ASN A 30 8.00 15.06 39.48
N ILE A 31 7.24 15.64 38.57
CA ILE A 31 7.78 16.48 37.48
C ILE A 31 7.49 17.98 37.63
N PHE A 32 6.54 18.37 38.47
CA PHE A 32 6.29 19.80 38.72
C PHE A 32 6.42 20.15 40.20
N GLY A 33 7.47 20.90 40.51
CA GLY A 33 7.80 21.41 41.83
C GLY A 33 6.68 22.24 42.46
N ARG A 34 6.61 22.09 43.74
CA ARG A 34 5.72 22.76 44.70
C ARG A 34 5.54 24.26 44.44
N ASN A 35 4.29 24.72 44.33
CA ASN A 35 3.86 25.88 45.12
C ASN A 35 2.34 25.84 45.39
N SER A 36 2.03 25.95 46.64
CA SER A 36 0.73 25.85 47.28
C SER A 36 -0.15 27.08 47.07
N LYS A 37 -1.46 26.88 46.87
CA LYS A 37 -2.51 27.59 47.64
C LYS A 37 -3.83 26.86 47.46
N SER A 38 -4.44 26.55 48.57
CA SER A 38 -5.70 25.86 48.80
C SER A 38 -6.92 26.62 48.24
N VAL A 39 -7.81 25.90 47.52
CA VAL A 39 -9.16 26.33 47.17
C VAL A 39 -10.15 25.21 47.55
N PRO A 40 -11.31 25.51 48.14
CA PRO A 40 -12.18 24.52 48.80
C PRO A 40 -13.00 23.70 47.81
N ARG A 41 -13.22 22.42 48.17
CA ARG A 41 -14.07 21.47 47.47
C ARG A 41 -15.54 21.94 47.46
N ARG A 42 -16.10 22.12 46.27
CA ARG A 42 -17.54 22.10 46.05
C ARG A 42 -17.95 20.75 45.47
N SER A 43 -18.99 20.17 46.06
CA SER A 43 -19.63 18.91 45.67
C SER A 43 -20.19 18.99 44.23
N ALA A 44 -19.81 18.04 43.37
CA ALA A 44 -20.40 17.89 42.05
C ALA A 44 -21.67 17.04 42.11
N LYS A 45 -22.77 17.58 41.58
CA LYS A 45 -24.01 16.85 41.29
C LYS A 45 -23.86 16.03 40.01
N PRO A 46 -24.60 14.93 39.81
CA PRO A 46 -24.50 14.10 38.61
C PRO A 46 -25.01 14.85 37.39
N VAL A 47 -24.28 14.70 36.25
CA VAL A 47 -24.64 15.29 34.95
C VAL A 47 -25.58 14.32 34.24
N ASP A 48 -26.73 14.80 33.84
CA ASP A 48 -27.74 14.10 33.04
C ASP A 48 -27.19 13.78 31.64
N ARG A 49 -27.54 12.59 31.16
CA ARG A 49 -27.33 12.15 29.76
C ARG A 49 -28.20 12.99 28.83
N HIS A 50 -27.61 13.92 28.10
CA HIS A 50 -28.29 14.57 26.99
C HIS A 50 -28.26 13.70 25.75
N THR A 51 -29.44 13.23 25.37
CA THR A 51 -29.74 12.64 24.05
C THR A 51 -29.61 13.75 23.01
N ILE A 52 -28.64 13.62 22.12
CA ILE A 52 -28.51 14.53 20.96
C ILE A 52 -29.55 14.09 19.93
N THR A 53 -30.62 14.83 19.82
CA THR A 53 -31.61 14.72 18.73
C THR A 53 -31.07 15.48 17.52
N VAL A 54 -30.65 14.74 16.48
CA VAL A 54 -30.27 15.33 15.19
C VAL A 54 -31.55 15.75 14.47
N CYS A 55 -31.83 17.05 14.41
CA CYS A 55 -32.87 17.61 13.56
C CYS A 55 -32.47 17.44 12.08
N ARG A 56 -33.26 16.68 11.30
CA ARG A 56 -33.22 16.68 9.85
C ARG A 56 -33.78 18.03 9.33
N PRO A 57 -33.10 18.77 8.47
CA PRO A 57 -33.72 19.86 7.75
C PRO A 57 -34.66 19.31 6.67
N ALA A 58 -35.88 19.82 6.61
CA ALA A 58 -36.84 19.49 5.60
C ALA A 58 -36.52 20.18 4.27
N GLY A 59 -36.58 19.40 3.17
CA GLY A 59 -36.95 19.87 1.85
C GLY A 59 -36.00 20.87 1.16
N GLY A 60 -34.90 20.38 0.60
CA GLY A 60 -34.18 21.03 -0.50
C GLY A 60 -34.03 20.02 -1.63
N THR A 61 -34.54 20.32 -2.82
CA THR A 61 -34.30 19.54 -4.04
C THR A 61 -32.85 19.66 -4.42
N VAL A 62 -32.08 18.58 -4.21
CA VAL A 62 -30.71 18.46 -4.69
C VAL A 62 -30.74 18.34 -6.21
N ASP A 63 -30.05 19.24 -6.90
CA ASP A 63 -29.90 19.20 -8.35
C ASP A 63 -29.17 17.92 -8.78
N ARG A 64 -29.89 17.03 -9.48
CA ARG A 64 -29.43 15.70 -9.89
C ARG A 64 -28.29 15.69 -10.93
N ARG A 65 -27.77 16.84 -11.33
CA ARG A 65 -26.70 16.96 -12.35
C ARG A 65 -25.27 16.87 -11.80
N LEU A 66 -25.09 16.78 -10.46
CA LEU A 66 -23.77 16.74 -9.81
C LEU A 66 -23.29 15.33 -9.38
N LEU A 67 -24.00 14.26 -9.74
CA LEU A 67 -23.75 12.90 -9.22
C LEU A 67 -23.01 11.96 -10.19
N MET A 68 -22.20 12.48 -11.12
CA MET A 68 -21.55 11.61 -12.12
C MET A 68 -20.09 11.25 -11.85
N ASN A 69 -19.49 11.70 -10.76
CA ASN A 69 -18.10 11.38 -10.39
C ASN A 69 -18.05 10.81 -8.97
N ALA A 70 -17.01 10.00 -8.67
CA ALA A 70 -16.74 9.54 -7.30
C ALA A 70 -16.66 10.74 -6.38
N THR A 71 -17.66 10.97 -5.58
CA THR A 71 -17.64 12.04 -4.59
C THR A 71 -16.64 11.65 -3.50
N LEU A 72 -15.66 12.52 -3.27
CA LEU A 72 -14.83 12.43 -2.06
C LEU A 72 -15.75 12.28 -0.85
N PRO A 73 -15.37 11.50 0.17
CA PRO A 73 -16.10 11.41 1.43
C PRO A 73 -16.49 12.81 1.92
N ALA A 74 -17.71 12.97 2.44
CA ALA A 74 -18.28 14.30 2.76
C ALA A 74 -17.38 15.19 3.62
N HIS A 75 -16.56 14.59 4.51
CA HIS A 75 -15.57 15.32 5.32
C HIS A 75 -14.39 15.85 4.51
N LEU A 76 -14.07 15.25 3.36
CA LEU A 76 -13.01 15.72 2.46
C LEU A 76 -13.51 16.82 1.51
N LEU A 77 -14.77 16.77 1.11
CA LEU A 77 -15.44 17.85 0.38
C LEU A 77 -15.57 19.14 1.22
N ALA A 78 -15.58 19.01 2.56
CA ALA A 78 -15.61 20.11 3.50
C ALA A 78 -14.23 20.69 3.82
N MET A 79 -13.13 20.12 3.27
CA MET A 79 -11.79 20.65 3.49
C MET A 79 -11.59 21.97 2.72
N GLU A 80 -11.39 23.05 3.47
CA GLU A 80 -11.11 24.35 2.89
C GLU A 80 -9.74 24.36 2.23
N ARG A 81 -9.68 24.83 0.97
CA ARG A 81 -8.40 25.06 0.27
C ARG A 81 -7.65 26.19 0.92
N ARG A 82 -6.38 25.97 1.20
CA ARG A 82 -5.48 27.00 1.72
C ARG A 82 -4.98 27.85 0.56
N ALA A 83 -5.11 29.17 0.68
CA ALA A 83 -4.60 30.09 -0.33
C ALA A 83 -3.07 30.06 -0.38
N VAL A 84 -2.51 29.94 -1.58
CA VAL A 84 -1.08 30.09 -1.81
C VAL A 84 -0.78 31.56 -2.08
N PRO A 85 0.04 32.25 -1.22
CA PRO A 85 0.37 33.64 -1.42
C PRO A 85 1.07 33.92 -2.76
N ALA A 86 0.70 35.02 -3.42
CA ALA A 86 1.28 35.41 -4.71
C ALA A 86 2.81 35.60 -4.63
N GLU A 87 3.31 36.09 -3.49
CA GLU A 87 4.75 36.22 -3.23
C GLU A 87 5.47 34.89 -3.18
N MET A 88 4.84 33.82 -2.66
CA MET A 88 5.42 32.45 -2.68
C MET A 88 5.52 31.94 -4.12
N ILE A 89 4.46 32.08 -4.91
CA ILE A 89 4.49 31.71 -6.34
C ILE A 89 5.56 32.50 -7.10
N ALA A 90 5.69 33.80 -6.84
CA ALA A 90 6.72 34.63 -7.45
C ALA A 90 8.14 34.18 -7.07
N ALA A 91 8.37 33.87 -5.80
CA ALA A 91 9.65 33.33 -5.31
C ALA A 91 10.00 31.99 -5.97
N LEU A 92 9.03 31.06 -6.07
CA LEU A 92 9.20 29.78 -6.75
C LEU A 92 9.51 29.97 -8.25
N LYS A 93 8.82 30.90 -8.95
CA LYS A 93 9.10 31.17 -10.36
C LYS A 93 10.48 31.83 -10.57
N ILE A 94 10.92 32.70 -9.67
CA ILE A 94 12.27 33.26 -9.72
C ILE A 94 13.34 32.16 -9.54
N ARG A 95 13.13 31.27 -8.57
CA ARG A 95 14.11 30.22 -8.21
C ARG A 95 14.17 29.10 -9.23
N PHE A 96 13.01 28.64 -9.72
CA PHE A 96 12.89 27.44 -10.56
C PHE A 96 12.64 27.74 -12.04
N ALA A 97 12.36 28.98 -12.40
CA ALA A 97 12.07 29.44 -13.76
C ALA A 97 10.99 28.55 -14.43
N GLU A 98 11.28 27.96 -15.59
CA GLU A 98 10.40 27.05 -16.33
C GLU A 98 10.08 25.73 -15.60
N ARG A 99 10.85 25.37 -14.57
CA ARG A 99 10.58 24.24 -13.69
C ARG A 99 9.51 24.52 -12.62
N CYS A 100 8.97 25.74 -12.55
CA CYS A 100 7.81 26.09 -11.74
C CYS A 100 6.64 26.42 -12.67
N SER A 101 5.65 25.53 -12.76
CA SER A 101 4.51 25.70 -13.67
C SER A 101 3.22 26.00 -12.90
N THR A 102 2.47 26.98 -13.40
CA THR A 102 1.09 27.29 -12.98
C THR A 102 0.09 27.00 -14.10
N ALA A 103 0.53 26.37 -15.20
CA ALA A 103 -0.33 26.02 -16.33
C ALA A 103 -1.39 24.99 -15.92
N GLN A 104 -2.63 25.21 -16.32
CA GLN A 104 -3.77 24.39 -15.91
C GLN A 104 -3.56 22.89 -16.24
N ALA A 105 -3.15 22.55 -17.45
CA ALA A 105 -2.94 21.17 -17.86
C ALA A 105 -1.88 20.44 -17.00
N VAL A 106 -0.78 21.14 -16.62
CA VAL A 106 0.25 20.59 -15.75
C VAL A 106 -0.29 20.37 -14.34
N ARG A 107 -1.04 21.33 -13.81
CA ARG A 107 -1.67 21.22 -12.48
C ARG A 107 -2.71 20.09 -12.43
N GLU A 108 -3.54 19.95 -13.47
CA GLU A 108 -4.53 18.88 -13.57
C GLU A 108 -3.86 17.49 -13.64
N GLN A 109 -2.74 17.37 -14.36
CA GLN A 109 -1.95 16.14 -14.40
C GLN A 109 -1.42 15.77 -13.01
N HIS A 110 -0.98 16.75 -12.21
CA HIS A 110 -0.43 16.55 -10.87
C HIS A 110 -1.49 16.55 -9.75
N GLY A 111 -2.75 16.71 -10.08
CA GLY A 111 -3.88 16.68 -9.17
C GLY A 111 -4.76 15.45 -9.33
N ARG A 112 -4.25 14.40 -9.98
CA ARG A 112 -4.92 13.11 -10.16
C ARG A 112 -3.95 11.96 -10.01
N ASP A 113 -4.50 10.80 -9.73
CA ASP A 113 -3.86 9.50 -9.80
C ASP A 113 -4.82 8.51 -10.48
N GLU A 114 -4.56 7.21 -10.38
CA GLU A 114 -5.42 6.16 -10.97
C GLU A 114 -6.66 5.84 -10.11
N SER A 115 -6.90 6.61 -9.04
CA SER A 115 -8.11 6.48 -8.23
C SER A 115 -9.36 6.95 -8.99
N PRO A 116 -10.57 6.53 -8.56
CA PRO A 116 -11.81 6.95 -9.20
C PRO A 116 -12.27 8.38 -8.82
N PHE A 117 -11.45 9.15 -8.08
CA PHE A 117 -11.80 10.47 -7.60
C PHE A 117 -11.69 11.56 -8.66
N GLU A 118 -12.38 12.67 -8.43
CA GLU A 118 -12.24 13.87 -9.25
C GLU A 118 -10.87 14.51 -9.10
N VAL A 119 -10.41 15.16 -10.17
CA VAL A 119 -9.14 15.88 -10.20
C VAL A 119 -9.16 17.02 -9.19
N ALA A 120 -8.18 17.05 -8.28
CA ALA A 120 -7.96 18.13 -7.34
C ALA A 120 -6.56 18.75 -7.58
N PRO A 121 -6.45 19.74 -8.49
CA PRO A 121 -5.16 20.26 -8.92
C PRO A 121 -4.48 21.12 -7.85
N PRO A 122 -3.14 21.03 -7.70
CA PRO A 122 -2.35 21.96 -6.89
C PRO A 122 -2.38 23.38 -7.49
N ASP A 123 -1.92 24.37 -6.76
CA ASP A 123 -1.84 25.76 -7.25
C ASP A 123 -0.61 26.00 -8.13
N ALA A 124 0.47 25.26 -7.89
CA ALA A 124 1.64 25.21 -8.79
C ALA A 124 2.32 23.84 -8.68
N VAL A 125 3.14 23.54 -9.68
CA VAL A 125 4.00 22.34 -9.74
C VAL A 125 5.44 22.78 -9.85
N VAL A 126 6.32 22.22 -9.01
CA VAL A 126 7.77 22.43 -9.04
C VAL A 126 8.46 21.13 -9.40
N PHE A 127 9.19 21.11 -10.51
CA PHE A 127 10.02 19.97 -10.93
C PHE A 127 11.39 20.07 -10.24
N ALA A 128 11.57 19.33 -9.16
CA ALA A 128 12.81 19.31 -8.39
C ALA A 128 13.88 18.40 -9.04
N GLU A 129 15.15 18.79 -8.94
CA GLU A 129 16.29 18.05 -9.47
C GLU A 129 17.29 17.66 -8.36
N SER A 130 17.12 18.18 -7.14
CA SER A 130 17.97 17.87 -6.00
C SER A 130 17.23 17.90 -4.67
N THR A 131 17.85 17.30 -3.64
CA THR A 131 17.36 17.33 -2.25
C THR A 131 17.28 18.75 -1.72
N GLU A 132 18.26 19.59 -2.05
CA GLU A 132 18.33 20.99 -1.63
C GLU A 132 17.15 21.79 -2.20
N GLU A 133 16.77 21.54 -3.44
CA GLU A 133 15.62 22.18 -4.07
C GLU A 133 14.29 21.77 -3.40
N VAL A 134 14.14 20.52 -3.03
CA VAL A 134 13.00 20.04 -2.23
C VAL A 134 12.97 20.76 -0.87
N ALA A 135 14.12 20.89 -0.21
CA ALA A 135 14.24 21.60 1.07
C ALA A 135 13.87 23.09 0.94
N GLU A 136 14.34 23.78 -0.10
CA GLU A 136 13.98 25.17 -0.37
C GLU A 136 12.47 25.38 -0.53
N VAL A 137 11.78 24.47 -1.26
CA VAL A 137 10.32 24.53 -1.41
C VAL A 137 9.64 24.32 -0.06
N LEU A 138 10.10 23.34 0.75
CA LEU A 138 9.52 23.06 2.07
C LEU A 138 9.74 24.19 3.07
N VAL A 139 10.91 24.85 3.08
CA VAL A 139 11.14 26.06 3.89
C VAL A 139 10.15 27.17 3.55
N LEU A 140 9.88 27.38 2.25
CA LEU A 140 8.88 28.35 1.82
C LEU A 140 7.47 27.91 2.22
N ALA A 141 7.13 26.65 2.01
CA ALA A 141 5.84 26.08 2.37
C ALA A 141 5.58 26.15 3.88
N ASP A 142 6.58 25.83 4.70
CA ASP A 142 6.50 26.01 6.15
C ASP A 142 6.26 27.47 6.54
N ARG A 143 7.02 28.39 5.96
CA ARG A 143 6.87 29.84 6.24
C ARG A 143 5.44 30.33 6.01
N TYR A 144 4.80 29.89 4.94
CA TYR A 144 3.47 30.34 4.54
C TYR A 144 2.34 29.38 4.94
N ALA A 145 2.65 28.29 5.64
CA ALA A 145 1.71 27.20 5.99
C ALA A 145 0.95 26.64 4.77
N VAL A 146 1.63 26.52 3.62
CA VAL A 146 1.08 26.06 2.35
C VAL A 146 1.23 24.55 2.22
N PRO A 147 0.18 23.80 1.81
CA PRO A 147 0.28 22.36 1.56
C PRO A 147 1.29 22.00 0.49
N VAL A 148 1.93 20.84 0.67
CA VAL A 148 2.87 20.26 -0.30
C VAL A 148 2.52 18.80 -0.55
N ILE A 149 2.47 18.40 -1.80
CA ILE A 149 2.20 17.05 -2.26
C ILE A 149 3.41 16.57 -3.07
N ALA A 150 4.04 15.46 -2.66
CA ALA A 150 5.08 14.83 -3.46
C ALA A 150 4.46 14.06 -4.63
N PHE A 151 5.03 14.20 -5.83
CA PHE A 151 4.57 13.53 -7.04
C PHE A 151 5.73 12.73 -7.67
N GLY A 152 5.47 11.46 -7.98
CA GLY A 152 6.39 10.58 -8.69
C GLY A 152 5.94 10.34 -10.13
N VAL A 153 5.35 9.15 -10.38
CA VAL A 153 4.82 8.76 -11.72
C VAL A 153 3.29 8.84 -11.83
N GLY A 154 2.58 9.12 -10.74
CA GLY A 154 1.13 9.28 -10.78
C GLY A 154 0.31 7.99 -10.71
N SER A 155 0.90 6.84 -10.37
CA SER A 155 0.27 5.51 -10.43
C SER A 155 -0.42 5.05 -9.14
N SER A 156 -0.60 5.91 -8.14
CA SER A 156 -1.32 5.55 -6.91
C SER A 156 -2.82 5.41 -7.13
N LEU A 157 -3.51 4.66 -6.23
CA LEU A 157 -4.87 4.14 -6.45
C LEU A 157 -5.91 4.65 -5.43
N GLU A 158 -5.47 5.36 -4.36
CA GLU A 158 -6.37 5.73 -3.25
C GLU A 158 -6.46 7.26 -3.04
N GLY A 159 -6.15 8.06 -4.07
CA GLY A 159 -6.24 9.51 -4.02
C GLY A 159 -5.07 10.22 -3.32
N HIS A 160 -3.89 9.60 -3.31
CA HIS A 160 -2.69 10.11 -2.62
C HIS A 160 -2.22 11.48 -3.16
N LEU A 161 -2.39 11.72 -4.46
CA LEU A 161 -1.83 12.86 -5.18
C LEU A 161 -2.81 14.04 -5.29
N LEU A 162 -4.05 13.86 -4.87
CA LEU A 162 -5.07 14.89 -4.95
C LEU A 162 -4.76 16.05 -3.98
N ALA A 163 -4.62 17.26 -4.49
CA ALA A 163 -4.35 18.46 -3.70
C ALA A 163 -5.65 19.01 -3.08
N VAL A 164 -6.32 18.21 -2.23
CA VAL A 164 -7.64 18.53 -1.65
C VAL A 164 -7.65 19.85 -0.84
N GLN A 165 -6.51 20.27 -0.30
CA GLN A 165 -6.34 21.56 0.37
C GLN A 165 -5.54 22.57 -0.48
N GLY A 166 -5.38 22.34 -1.79
CA GLY A 166 -4.52 23.16 -2.64
C GLY A 166 -3.04 22.95 -2.37
N GLY A 167 -2.21 23.95 -2.66
CA GLY A 167 -0.79 23.95 -2.35
C GLY A 167 0.11 23.67 -3.55
N ILE A 168 1.33 23.20 -3.28
CA ILE A 168 2.40 23.00 -4.27
C ILE A 168 2.62 21.49 -4.46
N SER A 169 2.58 21.01 -5.70
CA SER A 169 3.09 19.68 -6.03
C SER A 169 4.59 19.76 -6.29
N ILE A 170 5.38 18.92 -5.61
CA ILE A 170 6.80 18.73 -5.90
C ILE A 170 6.96 17.46 -6.71
N ASP A 171 7.25 17.62 -8.00
CA ASP A 171 7.54 16.54 -8.91
C ASP A 171 9.03 16.15 -8.78
N VAL A 172 9.27 14.91 -8.34
CA VAL A 172 10.62 14.34 -8.17
C VAL A 172 11.04 13.45 -9.34
N SER A 173 10.29 13.41 -10.43
CA SER A 173 10.59 12.55 -11.59
C SER A 173 11.94 12.86 -12.25
N ARG A 174 12.42 14.11 -12.13
CA ARG A 174 13.74 14.53 -12.59
C ARG A 174 14.88 14.13 -11.65
N MET A 175 14.58 13.70 -10.44
CA MET A 175 15.54 13.10 -9.51
C MET A 175 15.64 11.59 -9.80
N ASN A 176 16.23 11.23 -10.92
CA ASN A 176 16.16 9.88 -11.49
C ASN A 176 17.55 9.24 -11.72
N ARG A 177 18.52 9.54 -10.87
CA ARG A 177 19.87 8.97 -10.98
C ARG A 177 20.07 7.82 -10.00
N VAL A 178 20.75 6.76 -10.46
CA VAL A 178 21.38 5.76 -9.60
C VAL A 178 22.64 6.38 -9.02
N LEU A 179 22.65 6.61 -7.70
CA LEU A 179 23.72 7.37 -7.03
C LEU A 179 24.90 6.48 -6.67
N ARG A 180 24.62 5.25 -6.23
CA ARG A 180 25.66 4.34 -5.78
C ARG A 180 25.21 2.89 -5.87
N ILE A 181 25.98 2.06 -6.54
CA ILE A 181 25.84 0.60 -6.56
C ILE A 181 26.90 0.02 -5.64
N ASN A 182 26.50 -0.87 -4.72
CA ASN A 182 27.39 -1.61 -3.83
C ASN A 182 27.07 -3.10 -4.04
N ASP A 183 27.65 -3.66 -5.07
CA ASP A 183 27.41 -5.03 -5.54
C ASP A 183 27.85 -6.08 -4.51
N GLU A 184 28.98 -5.89 -3.85
CA GLU A 184 29.47 -6.77 -2.77
C GLU A 184 28.50 -6.79 -1.55
N ASP A 185 27.82 -5.67 -1.26
CA ASP A 185 26.84 -5.56 -0.16
C ASP A 185 25.41 -5.88 -0.59
N LEU A 186 25.18 -6.15 -1.89
CA LEU A 186 23.86 -6.35 -2.49
C LEU A 186 22.93 -5.16 -2.18
N THR A 187 23.39 -3.94 -2.39
CA THR A 187 22.61 -2.72 -2.13
C THR A 187 22.81 -1.68 -3.22
N VAL A 188 21.80 -0.85 -3.41
CA VAL A 188 21.86 0.32 -4.28
C VAL A 188 21.21 1.52 -3.61
N THR A 189 21.78 2.71 -3.83
CA THR A 189 21.16 3.98 -3.43
C THR A 189 20.77 4.75 -4.70
N VAL A 190 19.52 5.17 -4.75
CA VAL A 190 18.94 5.86 -5.90
C VAL A 190 18.20 7.13 -5.48
N GLN A 191 18.01 8.05 -6.42
CA GLN A 191 17.08 9.17 -6.28
C GLN A 191 15.62 8.66 -6.41
N PRO A 192 14.63 9.37 -5.84
CA PRO A 192 13.26 8.89 -5.69
C PRO A 192 12.51 8.68 -7.00
N GLY A 193 12.88 9.40 -8.07
CA GLY A 193 12.27 9.31 -9.39
C GLY A 193 12.77 8.14 -10.25
N VAL A 194 13.80 7.40 -9.82
CA VAL A 194 14.25 6.19 -10.52
C VAL A 194 13.12 5.16 -10.50
N THR A 195 12.73 4.64 -11.69
CA THR A 195 11.75 3.57 -11.77
C THR A 195 12.41 2.20 -11.58
N ARG A 196 11.58 1.19 -11.24
CA ARG A 196 12.07 -0.18 -11.11
C ARG A 196 12.73 -0.69 -12.39
N ASN A 197 12.11 -0.43 -13.54
CA ASN A 197 12.64 -0.88 -14.82
C ASN A 197 13.95 -0.17 -15.17
N GLN A 198 14.03 1.15 -14.93
CA GLN A 198 15.26 1.90 -15.08
C GLN A 198 16.37 1.30 -14.20
N LEU A 199 16.11 1.09 -12.90
CA LEU A 199 17.09 0.51 -11.98
C LEU A 199 17.60 -0.85 -12.48
N ASN A 200 16.69 -1.78 -12.79
CA ASN A 200 17.07 -3.12 -13.22
C ASN A 200 17.86 -3.13 -14.56
N ASN A 201 17.57 -2.18 -15.45
CA ASN A 201 18.36 -2.00 -16.68
C ASN A 201 19.76 -1.48 -16.38
N GLU A 202 19.90 -0.49 -15.50
CA GLU A 202 21.19 0.12 -15.15
C GLU A 202 22.13 -0.86 -14.41
N ILE A 203 21.58 -1.66 -13.46
CA ILE A 203 22.38 -2.62 -12.67
C ILE A 203 22.56 -3.98 -13.36
N ARG A 204 21.99 -4.20 -14.55
CA ARG A 204 22.01 -5.49 -15.25
C ARG A 204 23.41 -6.11 -15.35
N HIS A 205 24.44 -5.29 -15.54
CA HIS A 205 25.83 -5.73 -15.67
C HIS A 205 26.42 -6.33 -14.40
N THR A 206 25.80 -6.10 -13.23
CA THR A 206 26.26 -6.65 -11.94
C THR A 206 25.78 -8.08 -11.68
N GLY A 207 24.84 -8.60 -12.47
CA GLY A 207 24.16 -9.87 -12.18
C GLY A 207 23.18 -9.78 -11.00
N LEU A 208 22.78 -8.57 -10.61
CA LEU A 208 21.82 -8.32 -9.53
C LEU A 208 20.52 -7.73 -10.08
N PHE A 209 19.46 -7.80 -9.27
CA PHE A 209 18.19 -7.16 -9.61
C PHE A 209 17.42 -6.71 -8.36
N PHE A 210 16.51 -5.76 -8.55
CA PHE A 210 15.53 -5.33 -7.56
C PHE A 210 14.18 -6.01 -7.84
N PRO A 211 13.64 -6.80 -6.88
CA PRO A 211 12.54 -7.72 -7.18
C PRO A 211 11.14 -7.11 -7.08
N ILE A 212 10.93 -6.03 -6.31
CA ILE A 212 9.57 -5.54 -6.03
C ILE A 212 8.94 -4.97 -7.30
N ASP A 213 7.77 -5.53 -7.69
CA ASP A 213 7.17 -5.37 -9.01
C ASP A 213 5.67 -5.02 -8.95
N PRO A 214 5.30 -3.84 -8.44
CA PRO A 214 3.92 -3.38 -8.53
C PRO A 214 3.44 -3.34 -9.98
N GLY A 215 2.13 -3.36 -10.20
CA GLY A 215 1.53 -3.42 -11.53
C GLY A 215 1.95 -2.29 -12.49
N ALA A 216 2.38 -1.14 -11.98
CA ALA A 216 2.92 -0.03 -12.74
C ALA A 216 4.46 0.01 -12.70
N ASP A 217 5.11 0.65 -13.69
CA ASP A 217 6.53 1.00 -13.59
C ASP A 217 6.70 2.23 -12.68
N ALA A 218 6.49 1.99 -11.39
CA ALA A 218 6.48 3.02 -10.36
C ALA A 218 7.90 3.49 -9.99
N SER A 219 8.00 4.73 -9.53
CA SER A 219 9.25 5.30 -9.00
C SER A 219 9.54 4.74 -7.59
N LEU A 220 10.82 4.48 -7.28
CA LEU A 220 11.22 3.90 -5.99
C LEU A 220 10.82 4.77 -4.80
N GLY A 221 10.82 6.11 -4.95
CA GLY A 221 10.34 7.01 -3.92
C GLY A 221 8.84 6.87 -3.66
N GLY A 222 8.03 6.74 -4.73
CA GLY A 222 6.59 6.47 -4.65
C GLY A 222 6.33 5.09 -4.04
N MET A 223 7.03 4.05 -4.51
CA MET A 223 6.93 2.70 -3.95
C MET A 223 7.25 2.67 -2.45
N ALA A 224 8.28 3.39 -2.01
CA ALA A 224 8.61 3.51 -0.59
C ALA A 224 7.52 4.26 0.19
N ALA A 225 6.99 5.34 -0.37
CA ALA A 225 5.96 6.16 0.26
C ALA A 225 4.63 5.39 0.47
N THR A 226 4.25 4.50 -0.45
CA THR A 226 3.01 3.69 -0.36
C THR A 226 3.23 2.30 0.23
N ARG A 227 4.47 1.92 0.54
CA ARG A 227 4.83 0.54 0.97
C ARG A 227 4.46 -0.51 -0.07
N ALA A 228 4.71 -0.20 -1.35
CA ALA A 228 4.32 -1.03 -2.47
C ALA A 228 4.78 -2.49 -2.34
N SER A 229 3.99 -3.38 -2.92
CA SER A 229 4.21 -4.80 -3.03
C SER A 229 4.32 -5.23 -4.51
N GLY A 230 3.85 -6.42 -4.86
CA GLY A 230 3.83 -6.97 -6.20
C GLY A 230 3.88 -8.49 -6.20
N THR A 231 3.94 -9.08 -7.39
CA THR A 231 3.85 -10.55 -7.56
C THR A 231 5.02 -11.32 -6.95
N ASN A 232 6.18 -10.67 -6.79
CA ASN A 232 7.39 -11.25 -6.21
C ASN A 232 7.40 -11.19 -4.65
N ALA A 233 6.41 -10.59 -4.00
CA ALA A 233 6.45 -10.33 -2.57
C ALA A 233 6.48 -11.61 -1.73
N VAL A 234 5.81 -12.67 -2.16
CA VAL A 234 5.81 -13.98 -1.48
C VAL A 234 7.22 -14.52 -1.21
N ARG A 235 8.20 -14.21 -2.07
CA ARG A 235 9.60 -14.63 -1.90
C ARG A 235 10.49 -13.54 -1.34
N TYR A 236 10.35 -12.32 -1.83
CA TYR A 236 11.31 -11.26 -1.60
C TYR A 236 10.82 -10.21 -0.60
N GLY A 237 9.57 -10.32 -0.13
CA GLY A 237 8.93 -9.30 0.71
C GLY A 237 8.50 -8.09 -0.11
N THR A 238 8.05 -7.04 0.58
CA THR A 238 7.58 -5.77 0.01
C THR A 238 8.63 -4.68 0.12
N MET A 239 8.30 -3.44 -0.20
CA MET A 239 9.17 -2.28 0.09
C MET A 239 9.53 -2.20 1.59
N ARG A 240 8.65 -2.66 2.47
CA ARG A 240 8.91 -2.69 3.92
C ARG A 240 10.20 -3.45 4.28
N GLU A 241 10.42 -4.61 3.67
CA GLU A 241 11.58 -5.48 3.94
C GLU A 241 12.81 -5.06 3.14
N ASN A 242 12.62 -4.37 2.03
CA ASN A 242 13.65 -4.09 1.04
C ASN A 242 14.28 -2.71 1.15
N VAL A 243 13.61 -1.72 1.74
CA VAL A 243 14.20 -0.41 2.02
C VAL A 243 15.07 -0.49 3.27
N LEU A 244 16.35 -0.17 3.14
CA LEU A 244 17.34 -0.17 4.24
C LEU A 244 17.47 1.21 4.87
N ALA A 245 17.45 2.27 4.06
CA ALA A 245 17.60 3.64 4.51
C ALA A 245 16.95 4.61 3.53
N LEU A 246 16.55 5.77 4.04
CA LEU A 246 16.02 6.87 3.26
C LEU A 246 16.76 8.17 3.60
N GLN A 247 16.87 9.05 2.63
CA GLN A 247 17.06 10.47 2.87
C GLN A 247 15.69 11.14 2.72
N VAL A 248 15.32 11.96 3.69
CA VAL A 248 13.99 12.58 3.76
C VAL A 248 14.16 14.04 4.11
N VAL A 249 13.37 14.89 3.46
CA VAL A 249 13.24 16.30 3.83
C VAL A 249 11.99 16.47 4.70
N THR A 250 12.18 17.00 5.91
CA THR A 250 11.10 17.23 6.90
C THR A 250 10.24 18.43 6.52
N ALA A 251 9.13 18.65 7.22
CA ALA A 251 8.24 19.79 7.02
C ALA A 251 8.95 21.15 7.16
N THR A 252 10.02 21.22 7.97
CA THR A 252 10.83 22.43 8.19
C THR A 252 11.95 22.62 7.17
N GLY A 253 12.10 21.68 6.22
CA GLY A 253 13.18 21.70 5.22
C GLY A 253 14.50 21.09 5.69
N GLU A 254 14.55 20.48 6.90
CA GLU A 254 15.74 19.77 7.34
C GLU A 254 15.90 18.44 6.58
N VAL A 255 17.14 18.12 6.19
CA VAL A 255 17.47 16.85 5.54
C VAL A 255 17.94 15.86 6.59
N ILE A 256 17.24 14.74 6.71
CA ILE A 256 17.58 13.67 7.64
C ILE A 256 17.88 12.36 6.90
N ARG A 257 18.65 11.47 7.55
CA ARG A 257 18.88 10.10 7.12
C ARG A 257 18.27 9.15 8.16
N THR A 258 17.46 8.20 7.71
CA THR A 258 16.69 7.31 8.59
C THR A 258 17.48 6.06 9.00
N GLY A 259 18.51 5.72 8.27
CA GLY A 259 19.29 4.51 8.48
C GLY A 259 20.59 4.51 7.70
N THR A 260 21.21 3.33 7.59
CA THR A 260 22.46 3.08 6.87
C THR A 260 22.34 1.86 5.95
N ARG A 261 23.38 1.53 5.18
CA ARG A 261 23.47 0.31 4.37
C ARG A 261 23.69 -0.96 5.20
N ALA A 262 23.98 -0.82 6.48
CA ALA A 262 24.24 -1.97 7.34
C ALA A 262 23.00 -2.88 7.42
N LYS A 263 23.21 -4.19 7.30
CA LYS A 263 22.14 -5.19 7.31
C LYS A 263 21.38 -5.26 8.64
N LYS A 264 22.02 -4.84 9.75
CA LYS A 264 21.42 -4.79 11.09
C LYS A 264 21.78 -3.48 11.80
N SER A 265 20.83 -2.91 12.52
CA SER A 265 21.04 -1.81 13.43
C SER A 265 20.05 -1.90 14.60
N SER A 266 20.51 -1.55 15.80
CA SER A 266 19.66 -1.35 16.98
C SER A 266 19.81 0.08 17.54
N ALA A 267 20.26 1.02 16.71
CA ALA A 267 20.53 2.40 17.08
C ALA A 267 19.27 3.26 17.02
N GLY A 268 18.54 3.35 18.12
CA GLY A 268 17.37 4.21 18.25
C GLY A 268 16.10 3.64 17.61
N TYR A 269 15.13 4.53 17.34
CA TYR A 269 13.88 4.16 16.67
C TYR A 269 14.09 3.85 15.18
N ASP A 270 13.32 2.93 14.63
CA ASP A 270 13.34 2.60 13.20
C ASP A 270 12.56 3.65 12.39
N LEU A 271 13.23 4.77 12.10
CA LEU A 271 12.63 5.83 11.29
C LEU A 271 12.43 5.40 9.83
N THR A 272 13.20 4.43 9.33
CA THR A 272 13.00 3.91 7.98
C THR A 272 11.62 3.27 7.86
N ARG A 273 11.24 2.42 8.83
CA ARG A 273 9.91 1.79 8.85
C ARG A 273 8.77 2.77 9.11
N LEU A 274 9.04 3.87 9.81
CA LEU A 274 8.06 4.96 10.01
C LEU A 274 7.79 5.70 8.71
N MET A 275 8.82 5.96 7.89
CA MET A 275 8.69 6.71 6.64
C MET A 275 8.16 5.85 5.48
N VAL A 276 8.48 4.55 5.44
CA VAL A 276 7.95 3.60 4.46
C VAL A 276 6.46 3.38 4.71
N GLY A 277 5.62 3.80 3.77
CA GLY A 277 4.16 3.78 3.90
C GLY A 277 3.57 5.02 4.57
N SER A 278 4.34 6.11 4.68
CA SER A 278 3.85 7.39 5.22
C SER A 278 3.06 8.23 4.21
N GLU A 279 2.98 7.83 2.96
CA GLU A 279 2.20 8.48 1.88
C GLU A 279 2.55 9.99 1.72
N GLY A 280 3.80 10.36 1.97
CA GLY A 280 4.26 11.75 1.91
C GLY A 280 3.75 12.64 3.04
N THR A 281 3.13 12.08 4.09
CA THR A 281 2.56 12.87 5.21
C THR A 281 3.57 13.22 6.31
N LEU A 282 4.73 12.55 6.37
CA LEU A 282 5.75 12.75 7.41
C LEU A 282 7.04 13.37 6.88
N GLY A 283 7.22 13.42 5.57
CA GLY A 283 8.40 13.98 4.90
C GLY A 283 8.40 13.64 3.41
N ILE A 284 9.29 14.28 2.65
CA ILE A 284 9.49 13.99 1.23
C ILE A 284 10.77 13.19 1.06
N ILE A 285 10.65 11.99 0.49
CA ILE A 285 11.77 11.08 0.23
C ILE A 285 12.59 11.63 -0.95
N THR A 286 13.91 11.76 -0.75
CA THR A 286 14.85 12.27 -1.77
C THR A 286 15.97 11.29 -2.13
N GLU A 287 16.23 10.27 -1.30
CA GLU A 287 17.06 9.11 -1.66
C GLU A 287 16.46 7.85 -1.06
N VAL A 288 16.60 6.75 -1.79
CA VAL A 288 16.17 5.41 -1.35
C VAL A 288 17.36 4.44 -1.47
N THR A 289 17.71 3.80 -0.36
CA THR A 289 18.67 2.70 -0.35
C THR A 289 17.92 1.38 -0.21
N VAL A 290 18.05 0.50 -1.20
CA VAL A 290 17.34 -0.79 -1.24
C VAL A 290 18.29 -1.97 -1.32
N LYS A 291 17.79 -3.15 -0.93
CA LYS A 291 18.43 -4.44 -1.13
C LYS A 291 18.33 -4.85 -2.59
N LEU A 292 19.39 -5.50 -3.07
CA LEU A 292 19.42 -6.22 -4.33
C LEU A 292 19.52 -7.72 -4.09
N TYR A 293 19.17 -8.48 -5.10
CA TYR A 293 19.22 -9.93 -5.08
C TYR A 293 19.98 -10.43 -6.31
N PRO A 294 20.72 -11.56 -6.21
CA PRO A 294 21.32 -12.19 -7.37
C PRO A 294 20.28 -12.61 -8.39
N GLN A 295 20.54 -12.37 -9.66
CA GLN A 295 19.73 -12.93 -10.75
C GLN A 295 19.71 -14.46 -10.61
N PRO A 296 18.54 -15.12 -10.64
CA PRO A 296 18.48 -16.57 -10.58
C PRO A 296 19.11 -17.16 -11.86
N GLU A 297 19.88 -18.23 -11.68
CA GLU A 297 20.50 -18.98 -12.78
C GLU A 297 19.43 -19.55 -13.73
N SER A 298 18.34 -20.06 -13.13
CA SER A 298 17.21 -20.62 -13.86
C SER A 298 15.91 -20.07 -13.33
N VAL A 299 14.98 -19.82 -14.25
CA VAL A 299 13.61 -19.41 -13.96
C VAL A 299 12.66 -20.30 -14.76
N SER A 300 11.66 -20.85 -14.10
CA SER A 300 10.58 -21.58 -14.75
C SER A 300 9.24 -21.07 -14.25
N ALA A 301 8.23 -21.06 -15.11
CA ALA A 301 6.86 -20.78 -14.73
C ALA A 301 5.98 -22.00 -14.94
N ALA A 302 4.86 -22.06 -14.24
CA ALA A 302 3.85 -23.06 -14.42
C ALA A 302 2.45 -22.48 -14.25
N ILE A 303 1.48 -23.09 -14.91
CA ILE A 303 0.05 -22.89 -14.63
C ILE A 303 -0.57 -24.22 -14.21
N CYS A 304 -1.59 -24.14 -13.36
CA CYS A 304 -2.40 -25.27 -12.95
C CYS A 304 -3.84 -24.81 -12.72
N HIS A 305 -4.81 -25.58 -13.21
CA HIS A 305 -6.23 -25.30 -13.05
C HIS A 305 -6.81 -26.13 -11.91
N PHE A 306 -7.76 -25.55 -11.17
CA PHE A 306 -8.35 -26.16 -9.98
C PHE A 306 -9.88 -26.24 -10.08
N PRO A 307 -10.49 -27.22 -9.37
CA PRO A 307 -11.96 -27.34 -9.33
C PRO A 307 -12.63 -26.18 -8.55
N SER A 308 -11.90 -25.51 -7.65
CA SER A 308 -12.40 -24.39 -6.85
C SER A 308 -11.24 -23.48 -6.42
N ILE A 309 -11.58 -22.27 -5.98
CA ILE A 309 -10.63 -21.32 -5.36
C ILE A 309 -10.06 -21.93 -4.06
N ASP A 310 -10.87 -22.60 -3.26
CA ASP A 310 -10.43 -23.28 -2.03
C ASP A 310 -9.33 -24.33 -2.31
N ALA A 311 -9.46 -25.11 -3.38
CA ALA A 311 -8.44 -26.08 -3.78
C ALA A 311 -7.11 -25.40 -4.17
N ALA A 312 -7.18 -24.29 -4.91
CA ALA A 312 -6.01 -23.49 -5.28
C ALA A 312 -5.32 -22.88 -4.05
N VAL A 313 -6.11 -22.33 -3.11
CA VAL A 313 -5.59 -21.73 -1.87
C VAL A 313 -4.96 -22.80 -0.97
N LYS A 314 -5.58 -23.96 -0.80
CA LYS A 314 -5.01 -25.09 -0.04
C LYS A 314 -3.69 -25.56 -0.63
N THR A 315 -3.59 -25.63 -1.96
CA THR A 315 -2.33 -25.92 -2.65
C THR A 315 -1.26 -24.89 -2.28
N THR A 316 -1.57 -23.60 -2.33
CA THR A 316 -0.63 -22.53 -1.99
C THR A 316 -0.19 -22.62 -0.52
N ILE A 317 -1.11 -22.85 0.41
CA ILE A 317 -0.80 -23.02 1.84
C ILE A 317 0.19 -24.19 2.03
N GLN A 318 -0.07 -25.34 1.42
CA GLN A 318 0.78 -26.53 1.57
C GLN A 318 2.17 -26.30 0.96
N ILE A 319 2.27 -25.64 -0.19
CA ILE A 319 3.54 -25.24 -0.82
C ILE A 319 4.38 -24.40 0.15
N ILE A 320 3.77 -23.39 0.78
CA ILE A 320 4.44 -22.52 1.74
C ILE A 320 4.85 -23.28 3.00
N GLN A 321 3.97 -24.15 3.53
CA GLN A 321 4.25 -24.99 4.72
C GLN A 321 5.40 -25.98 4.49
N LEU A 322 5.54 -26.50 3.27
CA LEU A 322 6.67 -27.35 2.88
C LEU A 322 7.98 -26.57 2.71
N GLY A 323 7.93 -25.24 2.80
CA GLY A 323 9.12 -24.38 2.65
C GLY A 323 9.61 -24.27 1.21
N VAL A 324 8.76 -24.56 0.21
CA VAL A 324 9.10 -24.35 -1.19
C VAL A 324 9.32 -22.84 -1.43
N PRO A 325 10.51 -22.42 -1.88
CA PRO A 325 10.80 -20.99 -2.05
C PRO A 325 10.23 -20.48 -3.39
N ILE A 326 8.89 -20.59 -3.52
CA ILE A 326 8.18 -20.12 -4.71
C ILE A 326 8.41 -18.61 -4.91
N ALA A 327 8.69 -18.20 -6.15
CA ALA A 327 8.99 -16.81 -6.45
C ALA A 327 7.74 -15.95 -6.66
N ARG A 328 6.71 -16.54 -7.28
CA ARG A 328 5.40 -15.95 -7.50
C ARG A 328 4.31 -17.00 -7.38
N CYS A 329 3.17 -16.61 -6.85
CA CYS A 329 1.99 -17.47 -6.78
C CYS A 329 0.73 -16.61 -6.91
N GLU A 330 0.15 -16.59 -8.10
CA GLU A 330 -0.94 -15.70 -8.51
C GLU A 330 -2.18 -16.49 -8.85
N LEU A 331 -3.33 -16.03 -8.37
CA LEU A 331 -4.65 -16.61 -8.68
C LEU A 331 -5.36 -15.77 -9.74
N LEU A 332 -5.97 -16.45 -10.71
CA LEU A 332 -7.05 -15.92 -11.55
C LEU A 332 -8.30 -16.79 -11.31
N ASP A 333 -9.46 -16.15 -11.09
CA ASP A 333 -10.73 -16.89 -11.09
C ASP A 333 -11.20 -17.24 -12.51
N ALA A 334 -12.28 -18.01 -12.64
CA ALA A 334 -12.81 -18.40 -13.94
C ALA A 334 -13.20 -17.21 -14.82
N ASN A 335 -13.69 -16.12 -14.23
CA ASN A 335 -14.09 -14.91 -14.96
C ASN A 335 -12.86 -14.17 -15.53
N ALA A 336 -11.79 -14.06 -14.72
CA ALA A 336 -10.52 -13.50 -15.17
C ALA A 336 -9.91 -14.33 -16.30
N VAL A 337 -9.91 -15.66 -16.19
CA VAL A 337 -9.42 -16.56 -17.25
C VAL A 337 -10.24 -16.39 -18.53
N ARG A 338 -11.57 -16.32 -18.42
CA ARG A 338 -12.45 -16.06 -19.59
C ARG A 338 -12.13 -14.71 -20.25
N ALA A 339 -11.97 -13.66 -19.44
CA ALA A 339 -11.64 -12.33 -19.97
C ALA A 339 -10.30 -12.33 -20.72
N VAL A 340 -9.27 -12.97 -20.15
CA VAL A 340 -7.95 -13.09 -20.77
C VAL A 340 -8.01 -13.94 -22.06
N ASN A 341 -8.75 -15.04 -22.07
CA ASN A 341 -8.95 -15.85 -23.27
C ASN A 341 -9.53 -15.02 -24.42
N LEU A 342 -10.54 -14.21 -24.15
CA LEU A 342 -11.18 -13.35 -25.15
C LEU A 342 -10.24 -12.25 -25.64
N HIS A 343 -9.51 -11.62 -24.72
CA HIS A 343 -8.63 -10.48 -25.02
C HIS A 343 -7.37 -10.90 -25.79
N ASP A 344 -6.69 -11.94 -25.32
CA ASP A 344 -5.38 -12.37 -25.84
C ASP A 344 -5.50 -13.58 -26.79
N LYS A 345 -6.74 -14.00 -27.14
CA LYS A 345 -7.03 -15.14 -28.03
C LYS A 345 -6.36 -16.43 -27.56
N LEU A 346 -6.41 -16.67 -26.25
CA LEU A 346 -5.93 -17.90 -25.63
C LEU A 346 -7.07 -18.92 -25.52
N SER A 347 -6.72 -20.16 -25.13
CA SER A 347 -7.66 -21.28 -24.95
C SER A 347 -7.42 -21.96 -23.60
N LEU A 348 -7.19 -21.17 -22.55
CA LEU A 348 -7.04 -21.68 -21.19
C LEU A 348 -8.39 -22.22 -20.71
N ARG A 349 -8.38 -23.27 -19.88
CA ARG A 349 -9.60 -23.79 -19.27
C ARG A 349 -10.21 -22.72 -18.37
N GLU A 350 -11.50 -22.44 -18.53
CA GLU A 350 -12.25 -21.46 -17.73
C GLU A 350 -12.56 -22.03 -16.34
N ALA A 351 -11.54 -22.06 -15.48
CA ALA A 351 -11.57 -22.53 -14.11
C ALA A 351 -10.57 -21.71 -13.27
N PRO A 352 -10.68 -21.69 -11.93
CA PRO A 352 -9.65 -21.10 -11.08
C PRO A 352 -8.27 -21.62 -11.44
N MET A 353 -7.30 -20.71 -11.61
CA MET A 353 -5.98 -21.05 -12.11
C MET A 353 -4.90 -20.39 -11.24
N LEU A 354 -3.87 -21.16 -10.87
CA LEU A 354 -2.63 -20.61 -10.32
C LEU A 354 -1.60 -20.43 -11.43
N LEU A 355 -0.95 -19.27 -11.42
CA LEU A 355 0.29 -19.00 -12.15
C LEU A 355 1.41 -18.96 -11.12
N MET A 356 2.46 -19.72 -11.35
CA MET A 356 3.55 -19.91 -10.40
C MET A 356 4.89 -19.68 -11.10
N GLU A 357 5.88 -19.14 -10.34
CA GLU A 357 7.24 -18.98 -10.87
C GLU A 357 8.26 -19.49 -9.85
N PHE A 358 9.31 -20.13 -10.35
CA PHE A 358 10.35 -20.77 -9.57
C PHE A 358 11.71 -20.19 -9.96
N HIS A 359 12.50 -19.82 -8.95
CA HIS A 359 13.83 -19.22 -9.11
C HIS A 359 14.87 -20.09 -8.41
N GLY A 360 16.02 -20.31 -9.03
CA GLY A 360 17.14 -21.03 -8.42
C GLY A 360 18.15 -21.52 -9.42
N SER A 361 18.88 -22.60 -9.09
CA SER A 361 19.62 -23.39 -10.07
C SER A 361 18.67 -24.28 -10.86
N ALA A 362 19.09 -24.78 -12.01
CA ALA A 362 18.27 -25.66 -12.85
C ALA A 362 17.74 -26.88 -12.06
N ALA A 363 18.57 -27.50 -11.24
CA ALA A 363 18.17 -28.64 -10.40
C ALA A 363 17.13 -28.23 -9.33
N SER A 364 17.35 -27.12 -8.63
CA SER A 364 16.42 -26.63 -7.61
C SER A 364 15.08 -26.22 -8.21
N VAL A 365 15.05 -25.61 -9.38
CA VAL A 365 13.79 -25.25 -10.05
C VAL A 365 12.99 -26.49 -10.45
N ALA A 366 13.67 -27.53 -10.96
CA ALA A 366 13.01 -28.79 -11.29
C ALA A 366 12.42 -29.50 -10.06
N GLU A 367 13.17 -29.51 -8.93
CA GLU A 367 12.70 -30.08 -7.67
C GLU A 367 11.49 -29.32 -7.12
N GLN A 368 11.58 -27.99 -7.02
CA GLN A 368 10.48 -27.13 -6.57
C GLN A 368 9.19 -27.44 -7.32
N ALA A 369 9.30 -27.50 -8.61
CA ALA A 369 8.16 -27.68 -9.47
C ALA A 369 7.58 -29.10 -9.41
N GLN A 370 8.41 -30.14 -9.24
CA GLN A 370 7.89 -31.47 -9.02
C GLN A 370 7.08 -31.55 -7.71
N VAL A 371 7.62 -30.98 -6.63
CA VAL A 371 6.91 -30.88 -5.35
C VAL A 371 5.57 -30.15 -5.51
N VAL A 372 5.58 -29.00 -6.19
CA VAL A 372 4.36 -28.20 -6.41
C VAL A 372 3.34 -28.94 -7.27
N GLN A 373 3.79 -29.65 -8.30
CA GLN A 373 2.91 -30.47 -9.13
C GLN A 373 2.24 -31.60 -8.33
N ASP A 374 2.98 -32.25 -7.44
CA ASP A 374 2.45 -33.33 -6.60
C ASP A 374 1.43 -32.77 -5.60
N VAL A 375 1.73 -31.66 -4.94
CA VAL A 375 0.79 -30.95 -4.05
C VAL A 375 -0.46 -30.49 -4.80
N ALA A 376 -0.31 -29.91 -6.00
CA ALA A 376 -1.44 -29.47 -6.81
C ALA A 376 -2.37 -30.64 -7.14
N ARG A 377 -1.79 -31.81 -7.50
CA ARG A 377 -2.56 -33.03 -7.80
C ARG A 377 -3.34 -33.52 -6.58
N GLU A 378 -2.77 -33.47 -5.36
CA GLU A 378 -3.45 -33.83 -4.12
C GLU A 378 -4.73 -33.00 -3.89
N HIS A 379 -4.74 -31.74 -4.33
CA HIS A 379 -5.90 -30.86 -4.23
C HIS A 379 -6.76 -30.80 -5.50
N GLY A 380 -6.61 -31.77 -6.41
CA GLY A 380 -7.41 -31.87 -7.63
C GLY A 380 -6.97 -30.90 -8.74
N GLY A 381 -5.74 -30.40 -8.69
CA GLY A 381 -5.15 -29.61 -9.77
C GLY A 381 -4.95 -30.43 -11.03
N GLU A 382 -5.35 -29.86 -12.16
CA GLU A 382 -5.28 -30.46 -13.49
C GLU A 382 -4.57 -29.53 -14.47
N ASN A 383 -4.12 -30.10 -15.60
CA ASN A 383 -3.46 -29.34 -16.68
C ASN A 383 -2.25 -28.54 -16.17
N PHE A 384 -1.36 -29.20 -15.45
CA PHE A 384 -0.11 -28.58 -15.01
C PHE A 384 0.82 -28.41 -16.23
N GLU A 385 0.95 -27.15 -16.69
CA GLU A 385 1.77 -26.81 -17.85
C GLU A 385 3.03 -26.05 -17.41
N TRP A 386 4.16 -26.46 -17.97
CA TRP A 386 5.45 -25.86 -17.71
C TRP A 386 5.87 -24.89 -18.81
N ALA A 387 6.55 -23.83 -18.40
CA ALA A 387 7.22 -22.90 -19.29
C ALA A 387 8.66 -22.68 -18.81
N THR A 388 9.60 -23.23 -19.54
CA THR A 388 11.04 -23.14 -19.22
C THR A 388 11.77 -22.13 -20.11
N THR A 389 11.26 -21.92 -21.33
CA THR A 389 11.83 -20.90 -22.23
C THR A 389 11.34 -19.49 -21.85
N PRO A 390 12.16 -18.45 -22.09
CA PRO A 390 11.76 -17.06 -21.85
C PRO A 390 10.46 -16.66 -22.57
N GLU A 391 10.28 -17.16 -23.78
CA GLU A 391 9.13 -16.85 -24.65
C GLU A 391 7.84 -17.43 -24.06
N GLU A 392 7.85 -18.70 -23.64
CA GLU A 392 6.72 -19.38 -23.00
C GLU A 392 6.36 -18.70 -21.69
N ARG A 393 7.36 -18.41 -20.84
CA ARG A 393 7.14 -17.69 -19.58
C ARG A 393 6.51 -16.33 -19.82
N THR A 394 7.03 -15.56 -20.78
CA THR A 394 6.48 -14.26 -21.15
C THR A 394 5.02 -14.38 -21.58
N ARG A 395 4.67 -15.42 -22.35
CA ARG A 395 3.30 -15.68 -22.77
C ARG A 395 2.37 -15.92 -21.57
N LEU A 396 2.78 -16.77 -20.62
CA LEU A 396 1.98 -17.03 -19.42
C LEU A 396 1.80 -15.78 -18.56
N TRP A 397 2.89 -15.07 -18.26
CA TRP A 397 2.83 -13.86 -17.45
C TRP A 397 2.11 -12.69 -18.14
N THR A 398 2.13 -12.64 -19.48
CA THR A 398 1.35 -11.65 -20.23
C THR A 398 -0.14 -11.76 -19.90
N ALA A 399 -0.68 -12.97 -19.81
CA ALA A 399 -2.06 -13.22 -19.41
C ALA A 399 -2.38 -12.59 -18.03
N ARG A 400 -1.50 -12.78 -17.05
CA ARG A 400 -1.67 -12.20 -15.71
C ARG A 400 -1.54 -10.67 -15.70
N HIS A 401 -0.51 -10.13 -16.35
CA HIS A 401 -0.29 -8.69 -16.41
C HIS A 401 -1.40 -7.93 -17.15
N ARG A 402 -2.04 -8.57 -18.11
CA ARG A 402 -3.15 -7.99 -18.86
C ARG A 402 -4.53 -8.26 -18.28
N ALA A 403 -4.63 -9.04 -17.20
CA ALA A 403 -5.91 -9.41 -16.60
C ALA A 403 -6.80 -8.20 -16.30
N TYR A 404 -6.24 -7.08 -15.83
CA TYR A 404 -6.97 -5.83 -15.63
C TYR A 404 -7.59 -5.29 -16.93
N PHE A 405 -6.79 -5.14 -17.99
CA PHE A 405 -7.26 -4.64 -19.29
C PHE A 405 -8.20 -5.63 -19.98
N ALA A 406 -7.96 -6.92 -19.80
CA ALA A 406 -8.82 -7.99 -20.28
C ALA A 406 -10.21 -7.94 -19.62
N GLY A 407 -10.23 -7.79 -18.30
CA GLY A 407 -11.47 -7.61 -17.54
C GLY A 407 -12.27 -6.39 -18.00
N MET A 408 -11.59 -5.24 -18.14
CA MET A 408 -12.22 -4.02 -18.67
C MET A 408 -12.78 -4.21 -20.08
N SER A 409 -12.02 -4.87 -20.98
CA SER A 409 -12.44 -5.07 -22.38
C SER A 409 -13.56 -6.10 -22.53
N SER A 410 -13.74 -6.99 -21.55
CA SER A 410 -14.85 -7.96 -21.55
C SER A 410 -16.24 -7.31 -21.39
N HIS A 411 -16.30 -6.08 -20.87
CA HIS A 411 -17.52 -5.28 -20.69
C HIS A 411 -17.28 -3.84 -21.19
N PRO A 412 -17.34 -3.62 -22.52
CA PRO A 412 -17.06 -2.30 -23.11
C PRO A 412 -17.96 -1.20 -22.54
N GLY A 413 -17.35 -0.08 -22.13
CA GLY A 413 -18.03 1.05 -21.52
C GLY A 413 -18.13 1.00 -20.00
N CYS A 414 -17.87 -0.15 -19.37
CA CYS A 414 -17.80 -0.25 -17.92
C CYS A 414 -16.51 0.35 -17.36
N ARG A 415 -16.53 0.68 -16.07
CA ARG A 415 -15.37 1.01 -15.24
C ARG A 415 -15.22 -0.02 -14.14
N THR A 416 -14.05 -0.08 -13.52
CA THR A 416 -13.80 -0.96 -12.36
C THR A 416 -13.89 -0.21 -11.05
N VAL A 417 -14.46 -0.87 -10.04
CA VAL A 417 -14.24 -0.60 -8.62
C VAL A 417 -13.43 -1.79 -8.09
N THR A 418 -12.16 -1.55 -7.79
CA THR A 418 -11.23 -2.61 -7.39
C THR A 418 -10.99 -2.56 -5.89
N THR A 419 -11.09 -3.72 -5.24
CA THR A 419 -10.78 -3.88 -3.80
C THR A 419 -9.29 -4.21 -3.60
N ASP A 420 -8.83 -4.09 -2.34
CA ASP A 420 -7.47 -4.45 -1.95
C ASP A 420 -7.47 -4.92 -0.49
N THR A 421 -7.92 -6.13 -0.26
CA THR A 421 -7.93 -6.75 1.06
C THR A 421 -6.83 -7.81 1.17
N CYS A 422 -6.27 -7.95 2.37
CA CYS A 422 -5.33 -9.01 2.68
C CYS A 422 -5.73 -9.67 4.00
N VAL A 423 -5.74 -11.00 4.03
CA VAL A 423 -6.09 -11.81 5.20
C VAL A 423 -5.01 -12.85 5.47
N PRO A 424 -4.92 -13.42 6.68
CA PRO A 424 -4.10 -14.59 6.89
C PRO A 424 -4.43 -15.65 5.82
N ILE A 425 -3.41 -16.23 5.20
CA ILE A 425 -3.59 -17.11 4.02
C ILE A 425 -4.57 -18.27 4.30
N SER A 426 -4.64 -18.75 5.54
CA SER A 426 -5.60 -19.77 5.97
C SER A 426 -7.06 -19.33 5.92
N ARG A 427 -7.32 -18.02 5.81
CA ARG A 427 -8.67 -17.41 5.74
C ARG A 427 -9.01 -16.91 4.35
N LEU A 428 -8.07 -17.03 3.41
CA LEU A 428 -8.18 -16.41 2.08
C LEU A 428 -9.36 -16.99 1.28
N ALA A 429 -9.50 -18.32 1.24
CA ALA A 429 -10.61 -18.94 0.52
C ALA A 429 -11.97 -18.51 1.05
N GLU A 430 -12.15 -18.49 2.40
CA GLU A 430 -13.38 -18.01 3.04
C GLU A 430 -13.71 -16.57 2.68
N CYS A 431 -12.69 -15.71 2.65
CA CYS A 431 -12.85 -14.29 2.33
C CYS A 431 -13.26 -14.10 0.86
N ILE A 432 -12.64 -14.84 -0.07
CA ILE A 432 -12.97 -14.81 -1.49
C ILE A 432 -14.37 -15.37 -1.74
N ASP A 433 -14.72 -16.50 -1.12
CA ASP A 433 -16.04 -17.12 -1.28
C ASP A 433 -17.18 -16.21 -0.82
N LEU A 434 -16.96 -15.40 0.22
CA LEU A 434 -17.94 -14.38 0.62
C LEU A 434 -18.08 -13.31 -0.47
N ALA A 435 -16.97 -12.75 -0.95
CA ALA A 435 -16.99 -11.70 -1.97
C ALA A 435 -17.69 -12.17 -3.26
N VAL A 436 -17.44 -13.43 -3.67
CA VAL A 436 -18.07 -14.06 -4.83
C VAL A 436 -19.59 -14.16 -4.63
N ARG A 437 -20.05 -14.71 -3.50
CA ARG A 437 -21.49 -14.84 -3.21
C ARG A 437 -22.20 -13.49 -3.22
N GLU A 438 -21.63 -12.50 -2.56
CA GLU A 438 -22.25 -11.17 -2.46
C GLU A 438 -22.29 -10.47 -3.84
N ALA A 439 -21.27 -10.66 -4.69
CA ALA A 439 -21.25 -10.14 -6.04
C ALA A 439 -22.31 -10.81 -6.93
N ASP A 440 -22.42 -12.15 -6.85
CA ASP A 440 -23.42 -12.94 -7.58
C ASP A 440 -24.85 -12.57 -7.16
N GLU A 441 -25.11 -12.43 -5.84
CA GLU A 441 -26.40 -11.99 -5.30
C GLU A 441 -26.77 -10.57 -5.75
N ALA A 442 -25.77 -9.69 -5.86
CA ALA A 442 -25.96 -8.32 -6.35
C ALA A 442 -26.10 -8.23 -7.88
N GLY A 443 -25.76 -9.29 -8.61
CA GLY A 443 -25.79 -9.32 -10.07
C GLY A 443 -24.78 -8.38 -10.73
N LEU A 444 -23.70 -8.02 -10.04
CA LEU A 444 -22.62 -7.23 -10.62
C LEU A 444 -21.59 -8.15 -11.29
N PRO A 445 -21.23 -7.88 -12.56
CA PRO A 445 -20.11 -8.58 -13.19
C PRO A 445 -18.78 -8.25 -12.45
N TYR A 446 -17.96 -9.27 -12.28
CA TYR A 446 -16.66 -9.14 -11.61
C TYR A 446 -15.63 -10.11 -12.18
N TYR A 447 -14.36 -9.88 -11.83
CA TYR A 447 -13.29 -10.86 -11.96
C TYR A 447 -12.33 -10.73 -10.74
N ILE A 448 -11.62 -11.82 -10.44
CA ILE A 448 -10.70 -11.88 -9.30
C ILE A 448 -9.29 -12.17 -9.78
N VAL A 449 -8.34 -11.38 -9.25
CA VAL A 449 -6.91 -11.66 -9.32
C VAL A 449 -6.35 -11.58 -7.89
N GLY A 450 -5.31 -12.38 -7.58
CA GLY A 450 -4.79 -12.36 -6.22
C GLY A 450 -3.35 -12.80 -6.10
N HIS A 451 -2.64 -12.14 -5.19
CA HIS A 451 -1.32 -12.52 -4.67
C HIS A 451 -1.49 -13.55 -3.56
N VAL A 452 -1.95 -14.76 -3.96
CA VAL A 452 -2.43 -15.76 -2.97
C VAL A 452 -1.33 -16.28 -2.05
N GLY A 453 -0.05 -16.12 -2.44
CA GLY A 453 1.08 -16.42 -1.58
C GLY A 453 1.18 -15.52 -0.34
N ASP A 454 0.63 -14.32 -0.43
CA ASP A 454 0.65 -13.30 0.64
C ASP A 454 -0.71 -13.13 1.32
N GLY A 455 -1.77 -13.80 0.83
CA GLY A 455 -3.13 -13.64 1.35
C GLY A 455 -3.86 -12.39 0.85
N ASN A 456 -3.30 -11.69 -0.16
CA ASN A 456 -3.89 -10.50 -0.76
C ASN A 456 -4.65 -10.89 -2.05
N PHE A 457 -5.81 -10.27 -2.26
CA PHE A 457 -6.57 -10.41 -3.49
C PHE A 457 -7.39 -9.17 -3.83
N HIS A 458 -7.75 -9.08 -5.09
CA HIS A 458 -8.54 -7.99 -5.64
C HIS A 458 -9.75 -8.60 -6.36
N ILE A 459 -10.96 -8.21 -5.95
CA ILE A 459 -12.15 -8.36 -6.78
C ILE A 459 -12.41 -7.03 -7.48
N ALA A 460 -12.53 -7.06 -8.79
CA ALA A 460 -12.80 -5.90 -9.61
C ALA A 460 -14.26 -5.97 -10.08
N TYR A 461 -15.13 -5.17 -9.50
CA TYR A 461 -16.51 -5.02 -9.92
C TYR A 461 -16.57 -4.16 -11.18
N LEU A 462 -17.28 -4.64 -12.19
CA LEU A 462 -17.48 -3.93 -13.46
C LEU A 462 -18.80 -3.17 -13.40
N ILE A 463 -18.74 -1.84 -13.43
CA ILE A 463 -19.89 -0.96 -13.28
C ILE A 463 -20.11 -0.12 -14.53
N ASP A 464 -21.36 0.04 -14.93
CA ASP A 464 -21.78 0.97 -15.98
C ASP A 464 -21.82 2.40 -15.39
N PRO A 465 -20.99 3.33 -15.87
CA PRO A 465 -20.97 4.71 -15.37
C PRO A 465 -22.31 5.44 -15.49
N ALA A 466 -23.18 4.97 -16.40
CA ALA A 466 -24.54 5.52 -16.55
C ALA A 466 -25.52 5.04 -15.48
N LYS A 467 -25.12 4.09 -14.63
CA LYS A 467 -25.93 3.46 -13.58
C LYS A 467 -25.33 3.71 -12.19
N PRO A 468 -25.64 4.86 -11.55
CA PRO A 468 -25.09 5.20 -10.23
C PRO A 468 -25.31 4.12 -9.16
N GLU A 469 -26.46 3.41 -9.24
CA GLU A 469 -26.82 2.33 -8.33
C GLU A 469 -25.85 1.15 -8.35
N GLN A 470 -25.21 0.88 -9.49
CA GLN A 470 -24.19 -0.17 -9.59
C GLN A 470 -22.93 0.23 -8.83
N ARG A 471 -22.57 1.50 -8.89
CA ARG A 471 -21.45 2.05 -8.13
C ARG A 471 -21.71 1.99 -6.62
N GLU A 472 -22.88 2.48 -6.18
CA GLU A 472 -23.26 2.41 -4.76
C GLU A 472 -23.24 0.95 -4.26
N THR A 473 -23.66 0.02 -5.12
CA THR A 473 -23.62 -1.42 -4.82
C THR A 473 -22.20 -1.91 -4.68
N ALA A 474 -21.30 -1.58 -5.62
CA ALA A 474 -19.89 -2.00 -5.57
C ALA A 474 -19.16 -1.42 -4.35
N GLU A 475 -19.42 -0.15 -4.00
CA GLU A 475 -18.85 0.50 -2.80
C GLU A 475 -19.34 -0.19 -1.52
N ARG A 476 -20.62 -0.54 -1.43
CA ARG A 476 -21.21 -1.30 -0.31
C ARG A 476 -20.60 -2.70 -0.19
N LEU A 477 -20.42 -3.41 -1.31
CA LEU A 477 -19.78 -4.73 -1.34
C LEU A 477 -18.32 -4.65 -0.90
N ASN A 478 -17.58 -3.61 -1.31
CA ASN A 478 -16.22 -3.38 -0.84
C ASN A 478 -16.18 -3.12 0.68
N GLU A 479 -17.12 -2.32 1.21
CA GLU A 479 -17.20 -2.07 2.66
C GLU A 479 -17.50 -3.37 3.43
N GLN A 480 -18.43 -4.19 2.96
CA GLN A 480 -18.75 -5.50 3.56
C GLN A 480 -17.55 -6.43 3.54
N LEU A 481 -16.84 -6.51 2.41
CA LEU A 481 -15.63 -7.31 2.25
C LEU A 481 -14.53 -6.87 3.21
N VAL A 482 -14.26 -5.57 3.32
CA VAL A 482 -13.26 -5.04 4.26
C VAL A 482 -13.62 -5.42 5.70
N HIS A 483 -14.86 -5.18 6.13
CA HIS A 483 -15.30 -5.55 7.47
C HIS A 483 -15.22 -7.05 7.73
N HIS A 484 -15.44 -7.88 6.70
CA HIS A 484 -15.25 -9.33 6.82
C HIS A 484 -13.77 -9.68 6.95
N ALA A 485 -12.90 -9.10 6.12
CA ALA A 485 -11.46 -9.32 6.21
C ALA A 485 -10.92 -8.93 7.60
N LEU A 486 -11.37 -7.80 8.17
CA LEU A 486 -10.98 -7.39 9.53
C LEU A 486 -11.43 -8.39 10.60
N LYS A 487 -12.62 -9.00 10.47
CA LYS A 487 -13.08 -10.09 11.37
C LYS A 487 -12.22 -11.36 11.24
N LEU A 488 -11.60 -11.56 10.11
CA LEU A 488 -10.67 -12.65 9.83
C LEU A 488 -9.22 -12.32 10.18
N GLU A 489 -8.99 -11.28 10.98
CA GLU A 489 -7.65 -10.79 11.39
C GLU A 489 -6.81 -10.27 10.20
N GLY A 490 -7.48 -9.79 9.16
CA GLY A 490 -6.88 -9.20 7.97
C GLY A 490 -6.72 -7.68 8.06
N THR A 491 -6.50 -7.06 6.90
CA THR A 491 -6.31 -5.61 6.75
C THR A 491 -7.16 -5.05 5.61
N CYS A 492 -7.53 -3.79 5.72
CA CYS A 492 -8.31 -3.07 4.70
C CYS A 492 -7.49 -2.73 3.43
N THR A 493 -6.18 -2.91 3.45
CA THR A 493 -5.30 -2.63 2.32
C THR A 493 -4.07 -3.53 2.35
N GLY A 494 -3.87 -4.33 1.29
CA GLY A 494 -2.69 -5.17 1.13
C GLY A 494 -1.49 -4.37 0.62
N GLU A 495 -1.72 -3.51 -0.38
CA GLU A 495 -0.64 -2.80 -1.07
C GLU A 495 -0.97 -1.38 -1.56
N HIS A 496 -2.25 -1.00 -1.70
CA HIS A 496 -2.64 0.30 -2.26
C HIS A 496 -2.40 1.48 -1.32
N GLY A 497 -2.37 1.25 0.00
CA GLY A 497 -2.32 2.29 1.02
C GLY A 497 -3.72 2.80 1.42
N ILE A 498 -3.76 3.81 2.28
CA ILE A 498 -5.00 4.38 2.84
C ILE A 498 -5.49 5.57 1.99
N GLY A 499 -4.60 6.49 1.64
CA GLY A 499 -4.93 7.68 0.87
C GLY A 499 -6.09 8.49 1.46
N LEU A 500 -7.04 8.83 0.60
CA LEU A 500 -8.30 9.48 0.95
C LEU A 500 -9.43 8.47 1.21
N HIS A 501 -9.38 7.31 0.56
CA HIS A 501 -10.50 6.39 0.44
C HIS A 501 -10.71 5.55 1.69
N LYS A 502 -9.63 5.02 2.30
CA LYS A 502 -9.71 3.97 3.33
C LYS A 502 -9.59 4.50 4.76
N GLN A 503 -9.70 5.81 4.99
CA GLN A 503 -9.52 6.42 6.33
C GLN A 503 -10.47 5.88 7.41
N GLY A 504 -11.72 5.59 7.04
CA GLY A 504 -12.71 4.97 7.94
C GLY A 504 -12.26 3.58 8.37
N PHE A 505 -11.87 2.77 7.41
CA PHE A 505 -11.41 1.39 7.65
C PHE A 505 -10.15 1.32 8.51
N LEU A 506 -9.26 2.32 8.43
CA LEU A 506 -8.08 2.37 9.30
C LEU A 506 -8.46 2.47 10.79
N ILE A 507 -9.54 3.18 11.11
CA ILE A 507 -10.05 3.27 12.48
C ILE A 507 -10.66 1.93 12.91
N ASP A 508 -11.41 1.28 12.02
CA ASP A 508 -12.04 -0.01 12.29
C ASP A 508 -11.00 -1.12 12.49
N GLU A 509 -9.90 -1.08 11.71
CA GLU A 509 -8.80 -2.05 11.80
C GLU A 509 -7.96 -1.85 13.07
N THR A 510 -7.51 -0.63 13.33
CA THR A 510 -6.46 -0.39 14.34
C THR A 510 -6.99 0.17 15.66
N GLY A 511 -8.22 0.66 15.65
CA GLY A 511 -8.83 1.34 16.78
C GLY A 511 -8.42 2.80 16.91
N LEU A 512 -9.32 3.58 17.53
CA LEU A 512 -9.15 5.04 17.69
C LEU A 512 -7.86 5.42 18.43
N ALA A 513 -7.45 4.65 19.44
CA ALA A 513 -6.24 4.93 20.23
C ALA A 513 -4.96 4.87 19.35
N THR A 514 -4.87 3.90 18.46
CA THR A 514 -3.75 3.76 17.53
C THR A 514 -3.73 4.91 16.53
N VAL A 515 -4.88 5.28 15.96
CA VAL A 515 -4.99 6.43 15.05
C VAL A 515 -4.64 7.74 15.77
N GLN A 516 -5.01 7.89 17.06
CA GLN A 516 -4.59 9.06 17.85
C GLN A 516 -3.06 9.12 18.03
N MET A 517 -2.38 7.99 18.21
CA MET A 517 -0.92 7.96 18.24
C MET A 517 -0.31 8.38 16.91
N MET A 518 -0.85 7.91 15.77
CA MET A 518 -0.43 8.36 14.45
C MET A 518 -0.62 9.87 14.28
N ARG A 519 -1.75 10.43 14.72
CA ARG A 519 -2.01 11.88 14.72
C ARG A 519 -1.03 12.66 15.58
N VAL A 520 -0.62 12.12 16.74
CA VAL A 520 0.42 12.74 17.60
C VAL A 520 1.74 12.79 16.87
N LEU A 521 2.16 11.70 16.22
CA LEU A 521 3.38 11.66 15.40
C LEU A 521 3.32 12.68 14.27
N LYS A 522 2.22 12.73 13.54
CA LYS A 522 2.02 13.71 12.47
C LYS A 522 2.14 15.15 12.97
N ARG A 523 1.45 15.51 14.07
CA ARG A 523 1.52 16.86 14.65
C ARG A 523 2.90 17.21 15.18
N ALA A 524 3.65 16.24 15.70
CA ALA A 524 5.02 16.46 16.17
C ALA A 524 6.01 16.74 15.04
N LEU A 525 5.87 16.02 13.91
CA LEU A 525 6.77 16.13 12.75
C LEU A 525 6.35 17.23 11.75
N ASP A 526 5.06 17.55 11.71
CA ASP A 526 4.47 18.54 10.82
C ASP A 526 3.38 19.35 11.55
N PRO A 527 3.76 20.24 12.45
CA PRO A 527 2.81 20.98 13.29
C PRO A 527 1.86 21.90 12.51
N LYS A 528 2.24 22.32 11.30
CA LYS A 528 1.41 23.16 10.42
C LYS A 528 0.55 22.32 9.46
N ASN A 529 0.72 21.00 9.49
CA ASN A 529 0.01 20.07 8.60
C ASN A 529 0.11 20.50 7.13
N ILE A 530 1.34 20.72 6.66
CA ILE A 530 1.61 21.09 5.26
C ILE A 530 1.91 19.88 4.38
N LEU A 531 2.44 18.78 4.94
CA LEU A 531 2.83 17.59 4.19
C LEU A 531 1.60 16.73 3.87
N ASN A 532 1.22 16.69 2.61
CA ASN A 532 0.12 15.89 2.05
C ASN A 532 -1.14 15.84 2.94
N PRO A 533 -1.71 16.98 3.32
CA PRO A 533 -2.79 17.03 4.30
C PRO A 533 -4.05 16.32 3.81
N GLY A 534 -4.78 15.70 4.74
CA GLY A 534 -6.02 14.98 4.45
C GLY A 534 -5.82 13.53 4.02
N LYS A 535 -4.59 13.00 3.99
CA LYS A 535 -4.30 11.59 3.66
C LYS A 535 -4.09 10.79 4.95
N ILE A 536 -4.34 9.48 4.88
CA ILE A 536 -4.27 8.47 5.95
C ILE A 536 -5.36 8.69 7.03
N PHE A 537 -5.50 9.88 7.57
CA PHE A 537 -6.50 10.25 8.57
C PHE A 537 -6.76 11.76 8.60
N ALA A 538 -7.93 12.16 9.06
CA ALA A 538 -8.22 13.55 9.40
C ALA A 538 -7.52 13.95 10.73
N LEU A 539 -6.94 15.17 10.80
CA LEU A 539 -6.27 15.73 12.00
C LEU A 539 -7.22 16.49 12.89
#